data_383ed593440341e2dab4b4b663416713
#
_entry.id   383ed593440341e2dab4b4b663416713
#
_cell.length_a   1.000
_cell.length_b   1.000
_cell.length_c   1.000
_cell.angle_alpha   90.00
_cell.angle_beta   90.00
_cell.angle_gamma   90.00
#
_symmetry.space_group_name_H-M   'P 1'
#
loop_
_entity.id
_entity.type
_entity.pdbx_description
1 polymer ?
#
loop_
_entity_poly.entity_id
_entity_poly.type
_entity_poly.pdbx_seq_one_letter_code
_entity_poly.pdbx_strand_id
1 'polypeptide(L)'
;MLKRVAIFASLPLIASCSLQPMHSELIPYYQVETAKPYEEVLTELEIAIAEHNFRITAHSRVGKVIRERGAENFPDFDTIQFCNLSLAKTMLDINPAAIGFMPCNIVTYQQAGKTLIKIHLLPENGDNPALNTFAADMNRQLKQIVDFAATP
;
A
#
# COMPACT_ATOMS: atom_id res chain seq x y z
N MET A 1 -68.65 40.72 -15.13
CA MET A 1 -68.14 39.88 -14.04
C MET A 1 -67.07 38.93 -14.60
N LEU A 2 -65.78 39.29 -14.48
CA LEU A 2 -64.64 38.50 -14.98
C LEU A 2 -64.10 37.63 -13.81
N LYS A 3 -64.18 36.34 -13.92
CA LYS A 3 -63.53 35.40 -12.97
C LYS A 3 -62.05 35.26 -13.35
N ARG A 4 -61.16 35.68 -12.46
CA ARG A 4 -59.70 35.44 -12.56
C ARG A 4 -59.43 33.98 -12.11
N VAL A 5 -58.91 33.20 -13.02
CA VAL A 5 -58.37 31.86 -12.73
C VAL A 5 -56.90 32.02 -12.35
N ALA A 6 -56.53 31.67 -11.13
CA ALA A 6 -55.16 31.63 -10.68
C ALA A 6 -54.56 30.28 -11.05
N ILE A 7 -53.55 30.28 -11.91
CA ILE A 7 -52.77 29.06 -12.26
C ILE A 7 -51.62 28.96 -11.26
N PHE A 8 -51.67 27.96 -10.38
CA PHE A 8 -50.54 27.59 -9.52
C PHE A 8 -49.55 26.79 -10.34
N ALA A 9 -48.40 27.36 -10.66
CA ALA A 9 -47.28 26.65 -11.25
C ALA A 9 -46.51 25.94 -10.14
N SER A 10 -46.63 24.61 -10.05
CA SER A 10 -45.83 23.76 -9.18
C SER A 10 -44.46 23.50 -9.83
N LEU A 11 -43.39 24.09 -9.26
CA LEU A 11 -42.02 23.78 -9.62
C LEU A 11 -41.64 22.39 -9.05
N PRO A 12 -41.09 21.48 -9.85
CA PRO A 12 -40.53 20.22 -9.32
C PRO A 12 -39.19 20.54 -8.64
N LEU A 13 -39.05 20.16 -7.36
CA LEU A 13 -37.75 20.10 -6.68
C LEU A 13 -36.95 18.94 -7.31
N ILE A 14 -35.96 19.31 -8.11
CA ILE A 14 -34.94 18.35 -8.57
C ILE A 14 -33.96 18.17 -7.40
N ALA A 15 -34.09 17.07 -6.66
CA ALA A 15 -33.10 16.63 -5.68
C ALA A 15 -31.83 16.20 -6.44
N SER A 16 -30.86 17.11 -6.52
CA SER A 16 -29.52 16.77 -6.99
C SER A 16 -28.86 15.86 -5.97
N CYS A 17 -28.83 14.55 -6.23
CA CYS A 17 -27.87 13.64 -5.59
C CYS A 17 -26.47 14.07 -6.03
N SER A 18 -25.79 14.87 -5.22
CA SER A 18 -24.37 15.10 -5.37
C SER A 18 -23.65 13.80 -5.00
N LEU A 19 -23.19 13.07 -6.02
CA LEU A 19 -22.18 12.03 -5.87
C LEU A 19 -20.91 12.74 -5.38
N GLN A 20 -20.68 12.72 -4.07
CA GLN A 20 -19.39 13.09 -3.52
C GLN A 20 -18.38 12.07 -4.07
N PRO A 21 -17.28 12.52 -4.73
CA PRO A 21 -16.22 11.60 -5.08
C PRO A 21 -15.72 10.98 -3.76
N MET A 22 -15.80 9.66 -3.64
CA MET A 22 -15.07 8.95 -2.60
C MET A 22 -13.60 9.35 -2.79
N HIS A 23 -13.09 10.19 -1.87
CA HIS A 23 -11.66 10.33 -1.69
C HIS A 23 -11.18 8.94 -1.21
N SER A 24 -10.74 8.13 -2.16
CA SER A 24 -9.83 7.05 -1.88
C SER A 24 -8.60 7.74 -1.28
N GLU A 25 -8.47 7.71 0.05
CA GLU A 25 -7.20 8.00 0.70
C GLU A 25 -6.22 6.96 0.14
N LEU A 26 -5.45 7.39 -0.85
CA LEU A 26 -4.41 6.57 -1.43
C LEU A 26 -3.45 6.23 -0.29
N ILE A 27 -3.42 4.97 0.11
CA ILE A 27 -2.42 4.51 1.08
C ILE A 27 -1.06 4.94 0.53
N PRO A 28 -0.29 5.76 1.25
CA PRO A 28 0.97 6.25 0.77
C PRO A 28 1.91 5.07 0.52
N TYR A 29 2.72 5.15 -0.51
CA TYR A 29 3.74 4.13 -0.77
C TYR A 29 5.09 4.78 -1.09
N TYR A 30 6.15 4.04 -0.85
CA TYR A 30 7.51 4.36 -1.26
C TYR A 30 7.93 3.42 -2.37
N GLN A 31 8.56 3.97 -3.42
CA GLN A 31 9.00 3.20 -4.58
C GLN A 31 10.41 3.63 -4.98
N VAL A 32 11.25 2.65 -5.29
CA VAL A 32 12.57 2.85 -5.87
C VAL A 32 12.75 1.93 -7.08
N GLU A 33 13.71 2.30 -7.93
CA GLU A 33 14.10 1.53 -9.11
C GLU A 33 15.59 1.22 -9.02
N THR A 34 15.97 0.04 -9.46
CA THR A 34 17.38 -0.35 -9.54
C THR A 34 17.67 -1.13 -10.82
N ALA A 35 18.92 -1.08 -11.28
CA ALA A 35 19.41 -1.90 -12.37
C ALA A 35 19.94 -3.27 -11.92
N LYS A 36 19.90 -3.56 -10.60
CA LYS A 36 20.33 -4.85 -10.06
C LYS A 36 19.51 -6.02 -10.64
N PRO A 37 20.12 -7.19 -10.77
CA PRO A 37 19.41 -8.42 -11.12
C PRO A 37 18.25 -8.68 -10.15
N TYR A 38 17.13 -9.16 -10.68
CA TYR A 38 15.89 -9.36 -9.89
C TYR A 38 16.08 -10.26 -8.68
N GLU A 39 16.73 -11.41 -8.83
CA GLU A 39 16.97 -12.36 -7.73
C GLU A 39 17.94 -11.81 -6.67
N GLU A 40 18.87 -10.92 -7.05
CA GLU A 40 19.73 -10.23 -6.11
C GLU A 40 18.92 -9.28 -5.22
N VAL A 41 18.03 -8.50 -5.83
CA VAL A 41 17.10 -7.62 -5.11
C VAL A 41 16.24 -8.41 -4.12
N LEU A 42 15.70 -9.57 -4.51
CA LEU A 42 14.91 -10.41 -3.61
C LEU A 42 15.75 -10.89 -2.41
N THR A 43 16.97 -11.34 -2.67
CA THR A 43 17.89 -11.83 -1.62
C THR A 43 18.22 -10.68 -0.63
N GLU A 44 18.52 -9.49 -1.13
CA GLU A 44 18.84 -8.34 -0.29
C GLU A 44 17.63 -7.83 0.50
N LEU A 45 16.42 -7.89 -0.06
CA LEU A 45 15.20 -7.62 0.69
C LEU A 45 15.03 -8.59 1.86
N GLU A 46 15.26 -9.88 1.66
CA GLU A 46 15.18 -10.87 2.73
C GLU A 46 16.19 -10.58 3.84
N ILE A 47 17.43 -10.22 3.49
CA ILE A 47 18.48 -9.83 4.44
C ILE A 47 18.06 -8.59 5.21
N ALA A 48 17.67 -7.51 4.52
CA ALA A 48 17.29 -6.25 5.15
C ALA A 48 16.07 -6.39 6.08
N ILE A 49 15.07 -7.17 5.68
CA ILE A 49 13.90 -7.49 6.51
C ILE A 49 14.35 -8.17 7.82
N ALA A 50 15.27 -9.13 7.74
CA ALA A 50 15.77 -9.84 8.91
C ALA A 50 16.64 -8.92 9.82
N GLU A 51 17.50 -8.07 9.24
CA GLU A 51 18.33 -7.11 9.98
C GLU A 51 17.51 -6.07 10.75
N HIS A 52 16.34 -5.72 10.24
CA HIS A 52 15.36 -4.85 10.93
C HIS A 52 14.46 -5.61 11.92
N ASN A 53 14.80 -6.86 12.29
CA ASN A 53 14.04 -7.71 13.19
C ASN A 53 12.60 -8.01 12.74
N PHE A 54 12.33 -7.99 11.44
CA PHE A 54 11.09 -8.50 10.90
C PHE A 54 11.23 -9.97 10.51
N ARG A 55 10.11 -10.67 10.53
CA ARG A 55 10.01 -12.05 10.05
C ARG A 55 9.14 -12.08 8.81
N ILE A 56 9.63 -12.69 7.73
CA ILE A 56 8.83 -12.98 6.54
C ILE A 56 7.75 -13.98 6.91
N THR A 57 6.50 -13.63 6.62
CA THR A 57 5.31 -14.46 6.88
C THR A 57 4.78 -15.13 5.62
N ALA A 58 5.02 -14.54 4.45
CA ALA A 58 4.70 -15.15 3.15
C ALA A 58 5.57 -14.53 2.05
N HIS A 59 5.87 -15.34 1.02
CA HIS A 59 6.50 -14.90 -0.22
C HIS A 59 5.74 -15.53 -1.39
N SER A 60 5.10 -14.72 -2.21
CA SER A 60 4.34 -15.17 -3.38
C SER A 60 5.09 -14.78 -4.65
N ARG A 61 5.62 -15.78 -5.37
CA ARG A 61 6.32 -15.64 -6.65
C ARG A 61 5.31 -15.69 -7.81
N VAL A 62 4.51 -14.63 -7.93
CA VAL A 62 3.37 -14.58 -8.86
C VAL A 62 3.79 -14.78 -10.30
N GLY A 63 4.86 -14.10 -10.75
CA GLY A 63 5.38 -14.23 -12.11
C GLY A 63 5.82 -15.66 -12.43
N LYS A 64 6.52 -16.31 -11.49
CA LYS A 64 6.94 -17.71 -11.63
C LYS A 64 5.74 -18.65 -11.78
N VAL A 65 4.74 -18.51 -10.93
CA VAL A 65 3.53 -19.37 -10.97
C VAL A 65 2.75 -19.19 -12.27
N ILE A 66 2.70 -17.98 -12.80
CA ILE A 66 2.06 -17.70 -14.10
C ILE A 66 2.82 -18.40 -15.24
N ARG A 67 4.17 -18.35 -15.22
CA ARG A 67 4.99 -19.06 -16.22
C ARG A 67 4.79 -20.59 -16.17
N GLU A 68 4.73 -21.16 -14.98
CA GLU A 68 4.47 -22.59 -14.77
C GLU A 68 3.09 -23.04 -15.28
N ARG A 69 2.17 -22.09 -15.47
CA ARG A 69 0.83 -22.35 -16.03
C ARG A 69 0.73 -22.09 -17.55
N GLY A 70 1.85 -21.91 -18.24
CA GLY A 70 1.93 -21.85 -19.70
C GLY A 70 2.18 -20.46 -20.29
N ALA A 71 2.36 -19.41 -19.49
CA ALA A 71 2.75 -18.08 -19.98
C ALA A 71 4.27 -17.91 -19.87
N GLU A 72 5.03 -18.67 -20.66
CA GLU A 72 6.49 -18.84 -20.54
C GLU A 72 7.30 -17.53 -20.46
N ASN A 73 6.86 -16.47 -21.12
CA ASN A 73 7.55 -15.17 -21.16
C ASN A 73 6.98 -14.13 -20.18
N PHE A 74 6.15 -14.56 -19.19
CA PHE A 74 5.59 -13.64 -18.22
C PHE A 74 6.70 -13.08 -17.32
N PRO A 75 6.77 -11.75 -17.09
CA PRO A 75 7.82 -11.14 -16.29
C PRO A 75 7.72 -11.51 -14.80
N ASP A 76 8.79 -11.20 -14.05
CA ASP A 76 8.81 -11.42 -12.62
C ASP A 76 7.95 -10.42 -11.89
N PHE A 77 7.12 -10.96 -10.99
CA PHE A 77 6.28 -10.26 -10.01
C PHE A 77 6.27 -11.05 -8.72
N ASP A 78 6.72 -10.42 -7.64
CA ASP A 78 6.75 -11.05 -6.32
C ASP A 78 6.06 -10.16 -5.27
N THR A 79 5.52 -10.78 -4.24
CA THR A 79 5.07 -10.09 -3.04
C THR A 79 5.68 -10.75 -1.81
N ILE A 80 6.28 -9.95 -0.92
CA ILE A 80 6.89 -10.41 0.33
C ILE A 80 6.12 -9.77 1.48
N GLN A 81 5.49 -10.60 2.31
CA GLN A 81 4.81 -10.16 3.52
C GLN A 81 5.69 -10.42 4.74
N PHE A 82 5.74 -9.47 5.66
CA PHE A 82 6.57 -9.59 6.86
C PHE A 82 5.95 -8.83 8.03
N CYS A 83 6.33 -9.22 9.24
CA CYS A 83 5.82 -8.63 10.47
C CYS A 83 6.86 -8.70 11.59
N ASN A 84 6.80 -7.73 12.51
CA ASN A 84 7.45 -7.76 13.80
C ASN A 84 6.36 -7.74 14.89
N LEU A 85 6.21 -8.82 15.64
CA LEU A 85 5.12 -8.97 16.61
C LEU A 85 5.18 -7.96 17.76
N SER A 86 6.38 -7.51 18.16
CA SER A 86 6.51 -6.49 19.21
C SER A 86 6.01 -5.13 18.72
N LEU A 87 6.39 -4.73 17.51
CA LEU A 87 5.88 -3.51 16.87
C LEU A 87 4.38 -3.61 16.59
N ALA A 88 3.92 -4.77 16.13
CA ALA A 88 2.51 -5.04 15.92
C ALA A 88 1.70 -4.86 17.21
N LYS A 89 2.18 -5.44 18.34
CA LYS A 89 1.54 -5.25 19.64
C LYS A 89 1.49 -3.78 20.03
N THR A 90 2.61 -3.06 19.93
CA THR A 90 2.66 -1.62 20.24
C THR A 90 1.63 -0.82 19.43
N MET A 91 1.54 -1.09 18.12
CA MET A 91 0.59 -0.40 17.24
C MET A 91 -0.87 -0.70 17.64
N LEU A 92 -1.17 -1.95 17.96
CA LEU A 92 -2.53 -2.38 18.35
C LEU A 92 -2.92 -1.88 19.75
N ASP A 93 -1.97 -1.74 20.67
CA ASP A 93 -2.21 -1.10 21.98
C ASP A 93 -2.59 0.39 21.82
N ILE A 94 -2.03 1.09 20.82
CA ILE A 94 -2.39 2.47 20.49
C ILE A 94 -3.76 2.54 19.83
N ASN A 95 -4.03 1.69 18.84
CA ASN A 95 -5.28 1.65 18.09
C ASN A 95 -5.55 0.25 17.54
N PRO A 96 -6.51 -0.51 18.07
CA PRO A 96 -6.84 -1.85 17.55
C PRO A 96 -7.27 -1.88 16.09
N ALA A 97 -7.87 -0.79 15.56
CA ALA A 97 -8.24 -0.71 14.15
C ALA A 97 -7.03 -0.66 13.19
N ALA A 98 -5.83 -0.39 13.72
CA ALA A 98 -4.59 -0.40 12.93
C ALA A 98 -4.21 -1.80 12.42
N ILE A 99 -4.90 -2.86 12.85
CA ILE A 99 -4.77 -4.21 12.26
C ILE A 99 -4.93 -4.21 10.73
N GLY A 100 -5.70 -3.26 10.19
CA GLY A 100 -5.88 -3.12 8.74
C GLY A 100 -4.61 -2.75 7.95
N PHE A 101 -3.55 -2.29 8.63
CA PHE A 101 -2.25 -2.00 8.01
C PHE A 101 -1.28 -3.19 8.04
N MET A 102 -1.69 -4.33 8.56
CA MET A 102 -0.87 -5.52 8.68
C MET A 102 -1.27 -6.63 7.70
N PRO A 103 -0.32 -7.48 7.29
CA PRO A 103 1.12 -7.39 7.45
C PRO A 103 1.75 -6.30 6.56
N CYS A 104 3.01 -5.90 6.86
CA CYS A 104 3.78 -5.10 5.90
C CYS A 104 3.96 -5.92 4.62
N ASN A 105 3.90 -5.23 3.48
CA ASN A 105 3.98 -5.89 2.17
C ASN A 105 4.88 -5.11 1.21
N ILE A 106 5.91 -5.77 0.70
CA ILE A 106 6.74 -5.29 -0.41
C ILE A 106 6.29 -6.01 -1.68
N VAL A 107 6.19 -5.28 -2.76
CA VAL A 107 6.00 -5.82 -4.10
C VAL A 107 7.21 -5.48 -4.96
N THR A 108 7.66 -6.44 -5.77
CA THR A 108 8.73 -6.26 -6.74
C THR A 108 8.26 -6.71 -8.11
N TYR A 109 8.71 -6.00 -9.13
CA TYR A 109 8.43 -6.38 -10.51
C TYR A 109 9.46 -5.78 -11.47
N GLN A 110 9.55 -6.39 -12.66
CA GLN A 110 10.41 -5.89 -13.72
C GLN A 110 9.63 -5.04 -14.72
N GLN A 111 10.18 -3.86 -15.04
CA GLN A 111 9.64 -2.98 -16.05
C GLN A 111 10.78 -2.24 -16.77
N ALA A 112 10.77 -2.23 -18.10
CA ALA A 112 11.75 -1.53 -18.94
C ALA A 112 13.22 -1.84 -18.58
N GLY A 113 13.52 -3.09 -18.24
CA GLY A 113 14.87 -3.55 -17.88
C GLY A 113 15.36 -3.15 -16.51
N LYS A 114 14.47 -2.62 -15.65
CA LYS A 114 14.75 -2.27 -14.25
C LYS A 114 13.92 -3.12 -13.32
N THR A 115 14.41 -3.32 -12.11
CA THR A 115 13.63 -3.87 -10.99
C THR A 115 13.03 -2.72 -10.20
N LEU A 116 11.73 -2.74 -10.02
CA LEU A 116 10.99 -1.80 -9.17
C LEU A 116 10.66 -2.48 -7.85
N ILE A 117 10.88 -1.75 -6.76
CA ILE A 117 10.58 -2.17 -5.40
C ILE A 117 9.58 -1.17 -4.82
N LYS A 118 8.46 -1.65 -4.30
CA LYS A 118 7.40 -0.78 -3.79
C LYS A 118 6.86 -1.30 -2.47
N ILE A 119 6.71 -0.41 -1.50
CA ILE A 119 6.16 -0.72 -0.18
C ILE A 119 5.08 0.27 0.21
N HIS A 120 4.00 -0.23 0.82
CA HIS A 120 3.00 0.63 1.44
C HIS A 120 3.54 1.20 2.74
N LEU A 121 3.31 2.50 2.95
CA LEU A 121 3.64 3.21 4.17
C LEU A 121 2.40 3.36 5.05
N LEU A 122 2.60 3.49 6.35
CA LEU A 122 1.52 3.82 7.27
C LEU A 122 1.16 5.31 7.15
N PRO A 123 -0.11 5.68 7.33
CA PRO A 123 -0.52 7.09 7.36
C PRO A 123 0.12 7.81 8.57
N GLU A 124 0.72 8.98 8.32
CA GLU A 124 1.39 9.79 9.36
C GLU A 124 0.55 10.99 9.84
N ASN A 125 -0.61 11.23 9.21
CA ASN A 125 -1.42 12.44 9.41
C ASN A 125 -2.88 12.11 9.78
N GLY A 126 -3.09 11.04 10.57
CA GLY A 126 -4.41 10.70 11.10
C GLY A 126 -4.75 11.45 12.39
N ASP A 127 -5.94 11.21 12.91
CA ASP A 127 -6.45 11.88 14.14
C ASP A 127 -5.77 11.41 15.44
N ASN A 128 -4.96 10.37 15.40
CA ASN A 128 -4.25 9.82 16.56
C ASN A 128 -2.76 10.18 16.53
N PRO A 129 -2.30 11.19 17.32
CA PRO A 129 -0.91 11.63 17.33
C PRO A 129 0.10 10.53 17.72
N ALA A 130 -0.27 9.61 18.63
CA ALA A 130 0.60 8.52 19.03
C ALA A 130 0.79 7.52 17.87
N LEU A 131 -0.27 7.24 17.12
CA LEU A 131 -0.19 6.40 15.93
C LEU A 131 0.61 7.08 14.80
N ASN A 132 0.48 8.40 14.62
CA ASN A 132 1.26 9.16 13.64
C ASN A 132 2.76 9.09 13.96
N THR A 133 3.15 9.25 15.23
CA THR A 133 4.55 9.12 15.67
C THR A 133 5.08 7.70 15.42
N PHE A 134 4.30 6.69 15.79
CA PHE A 134 4.64 5.29 15.51
C PHE A 134 4.80 5.04 14.00
N ALA A 135 3.87 5.56 13.18
CA ALA A 135 3.91 5.43 11.73
C ALA A 135 5.17 6.06 11.12
N ALA A 136 5.56 7.25 11.57
CA ALA A 136 6.78 7.92 11.11
C ALA A 136 8.06 7.10 11.38
N ASP A 137 8.17 6.53 12.59
CA ASP A 137 9.30 5.67 12.95
C ASP A 137 9.30 4.36 12.16
N MET A 138 8.14 3.76 11.98
CA MET A 138 7.96 2.55 11.20
C MET A 138 8.31 2.80 9.73
N ASN A 139 7.78 3.86 9.12
CA ASN A 139 8.02 4.20 7.73
C ASN A 139 9.50 4.45 7.43
N ARG A 140 10.25 5.00 8.40
CA ARG A 140 11.70 5.16 8.27
C ARG A 140 12.39 3.80 8.12
N GLN A 141 12.04 2.81 8.94
CA GLN A 141 12.58 1.45 8.84
C GLN A 141 12.18 0.78 7.51
N LEU A 142 10.91 0.93 7.09
CA LEU A 142 10.41 0.37 5.85
C LEU A 142 11.16 0.93 4.63
N LYS A 143 11.44 2.23 4.60
CA LYS A 143 12.24 2.86 3.55
C LYS A 143 13.68 2.34 3.55
N GLN A 144 14.32 2.21 4.72
CA GLN A 144 15.67 1.67 4.84
C GLN A 144 15.80 0.24 4.28
N ILE A 145 14.81 -0.62 4.52
CA ILE A 145 14.75 -1.98 3.95
C ILE A 145 14.76 -1.91 2.42
N VAL A 146 13.95 -1.05 1.83
CA VAL A 146 13.84 -0.90 0.38
C VAL A 146 15.10 -0.28 -0.22
N ASP A 147 15.65 0.75 0.42
CA ASP A 147 16.86 1.45 -0.03
C ASP A 147 18.08 0.53 -0.01
N PHE A 148 18.22 -0.32 1.02
CA PHE A 148 19.28 -1.31 1.09
C PHE A 148 19.28 -2.24 -0.15
N ALA A 149 18.15 -2.77 -0.51
CA ALA A 149 18.03 -3.67 -1.65
C ALA A 149 18.17 -2.97 -3.01
N ALA A 150 17.96 -1.66 -3.07
CA ALA A 150 18.09 -0.89 -4.31
C ALA A 150 19.50 -0.33 -4.54
N THR A 151 20.30 -0.17 -3.46
CA THR A 151 21.65 0.44 -3.52
C THR A 151 22.63 -0.52 -4.19
N PRO A 152 23.42 -0.04 -5.20
CA PRO A 152 24.44 -0.84 -5.88
C PRO A 152 25.54 -1.37 -4.96
#